data_287e05c55e51efb1248b65afd6ee1ef4
#
_entry.id   287e05c55e51efb1248b65afd6ee1ef4
#
_cell.length_a   1.000
_cell.length_b   1.000
_cell.length_c   1.000
_cell.angle_alpha   90.00
_cell.angle_beta   90.00
_cell.angle_gamma   90.00
#
_symmetry.space_group_name_H-M   'P 1'
#
loop_
_entity.id
_entity.type
_entity.pdbx_description
1 polymer ?
#
loop_
_entity_poly.entity_id
_entity_poly.type
_entity_poly.pdbx_seq_one_letter_code
_entity_poly.pdbx_strand_id
1 'polypeptide(L)'
;MAAIQCIGAAAFGLAACLAAGAAQAQTKVAIGISGWTGFAPLVLAKEAGIFAKNGLDVTIKKIPQKDRHLAIASGDVQCAATTVETWLVWDAAGIKTKQIFQLDKSYGADGMVVRKDIAAIKDLKGKTVAASAPGTSPYFALAWMLKENGLSVKDVKVVNMEPGPAAQAFIAGQNDAALTYEPYLSAVREKPEAGKIIATTLDYPMVMDTVGCTPAFLADEKAAAALTKSYFDALAMIKADQAKAYEIMGADVKQTGEQFGKSAAYLRWSDAEGNKKFFAGEWQAFNAKAADVLLEIGLIKAKPDLASLVDTKFVEGK
;
A
#
# COMPACT_ATOMS: atom_id res chain seq x y z
N MET A 1 -76.33 -14.72 -55.76
CA MET A 1 -76.30 -13.60 -54.84
C MET A 1 -75.63 -14.08 -53.57
N ALA A 2 -74.34 -13.88 -53.45
CA ALA A 2 -73.53 -14.35 -52.33
C ALA A 2 -72.89 -13.14 -51.70
N ALA A 3 -73.14 -12.92 -50.42
CA ALA A 3 -72.50 -11.87 -49.63
C ALA A 3 -71.20 -12.39 -49.02
N ILE A 4 -70.13 -11.72 -49.30
CA ILE A 4 -68.81 -12.00 -48.76
C ILE A 4 -68.66 -11.12 -47.49
N GLN A 5 -68.51 -11.79 -46.36
CA GLN A 5 -68.14 -11.13 -45.11
C GLN A 5 -66.63 -11.03 -45.02
N CYS A 6 -66.04 -9.81 -44.89
CA CYS A 6 -64.66 -9.57 -44.57
C CYS A 6 -64.50 -9.62 -43.04
N ILE A 7 -63.62 -10.55 -42.57
CA ILE A 7 -63.18 -10.63 -41.19
C ILE A 7 -61.93 -9.83 -41.08
N GLY A 8 -61.95 -8.74 -40.29
CA GLY A 8 -60.80 -7.95 -39.96
C GLY A 8 -59.94 -8.60 -38.86
N ALA A 9 -58.69 -8.90 -39.14
CA ALA A 9 -57.72 -9.36 -38.15
C ALA A 9 -57.06 -8.16 -37.49
N ALA A 10 -57.30 -7.96 -36.19
CA ALA A 10 -56.59 -6.98 -35.37
C ALA A 10 -55.26 -7.56 -34.96
N ALA A 11 -54.19 -7.01 -35.49
CA ALA A 11 -52.83 -7.32 -35.07
C ALA A 11 -52.49 -6.53 -33.78
N PHE A 12 -52.43 -7.20 -32.65
CA PHE A 12 -51.84 -6.65 -31.41
C PHE A 12 -50.33 -6.67 -31.52
N GLY A 13 -49.74 -5.51 -31.81
CA GLY A 13 -48.27 -5.30 -31.76
C GLY A 13 -47.80 -5.23 -30.32
N LEU A 14 -47.13 -6.28 -29.83
CA LEU A 14 -46.43 -6.31 -28.53
C LEU A 14 -45.14 -5.51 -28.70
N ALA A 15 -45.13 -4.24 -28.29
CA ALA A 15 -43.92 -3.44 -28.18
C ALA A 15 -43.11 -3.92 -26.95
N ALA A 16 -42.19 -4.85 -27.14
CA ALA A 16 -41.19 -5.20 -26.14
C ALA A 16 -40.21 -4.04 -26.01
N CYS A 17 -40.38 -3.18 -25.01
CA CYS A 17 -39.37 -2.20 -24.59
C CYS A 17 -38.15 -2.97 -24.03
N LEU A 18 -37.16 -3.24 -24.86
CA LEU A 18 -35.83 -3.63 -24.44
C LEU A 18 -35.21 -2.43 -23.72
N ALA A 19 -35.37 -2.37 -22.40
CA ALA A 19 -34.54 -1.53 -21.55
C ALA A 19 -33.13 -2.09 -21.62
N ALA A 20 -32.39 -1.73 -22.66
CA ALA A 20 -30.94 -1.88 -22.68
C ALA A 20 -30.39 -0.94 -21.60
N GLY A 21 -30.22 -1.47 -20.39
CA GLY A 21 -29.42 -0.80 -19.36
C GLY A 21 -28.08 -0.47 -19.99
N ALA A 22 -27.82 0.81 -20.25
CA ALA A 22 -26.52 1.25 -20.68
C ALA A 22 -25.51 0.79 -19.62
N ALA A 23 -24.74 -0.23 -19.92
CA ALA A 23 -23.62 -0.64 -19.09
C ALA A 23 -22.70 0.59 -19.02
N GLN A 24 -22.73 1.30 -17.91
CA GLN A 24 -21.89 2.46 -17.70
C GLN A 24 -20.44 1.99 -17.80
N ALA A 25 -19.68 2.53 -18.75
CA ALA A 25 -18.29 2.15 -18.94
C ALA A 25 -17.52 2.40 -17.63
N GLN A 26 -16.82 1.36 -17.16
CA GLN A 26 -16.01 1.44 -15.94
C GLN A 26 -14.85 2.42 -16.16
N THR A 27 -14.57 3.26 -15.15
CA THR A 27 -13.38 4.10 -15.18
C THR A 27 -12.13 3.25 -14.98
N LYS A 28 -11.20 3.34 -15.94
CA LYS A 28 -9.93 2.61 -15.88
C LYS A 28 -8.96 3.30 -14.94
N VAL A 29 -8.30 2.53 -14.07
CA VAL A 29 -7.24 3.02 -13.19
C VAL A 29 -6.19 1.94 -12.96
N ALA A 30 -4.92 2.29 -13.08
CA ALA A 30 -3.81 1.44 -12.71
C ALA A 30 -3.22 1.91 -11.36
N ILE A 31 -2.96 0.94 -10.48
CA ILE A 31 -2.44 1.19 -9.13
C ILE A 31 -1.12 0.44 -8.95
N GLY A 32 -0.05 1.18 -8.63
CA GLY A 32 1.27 0.62 -8.33
C GLY A 32 1.38 0.18 -6.87
N ILE A 33 1.70 -1.09 -6.61
CA ILE A 33 1.92 -1.63 -5.26
C ILE A 33 3.14 -2.55 -5.20
N SER A 34 3.55 -2.98 -4.00
CA SER A 34 4.51 -4.08 -3.78
C SER A 34 3.80 -5.33 -3.23
N GLY A 35 4.58 -6.34 -2.83
CA GLY A 35 4.09 -7.52 -2.11
C GLY A 35 3.96 -7.32 -0.60
N TRP A 36 3.84 -6.09 -0.12
CA TRP A 36 3.56 -5.77 1.27
C TRP A 36 2.18 -6.30 1.70
N THR A 37 2.12 -7.00 2.82
CA THR A 37 0.87 -7.60 3.36
C THR A 37 -0.23 -6.56 3.59
N GLY A 38 0.13 -5.34 3.95
CA GLY A 38 -0.83 -4.24 4.17
C GLY A 38 -1.60 -3.82 2.92
N PHE A 39 -1.05 -4.03 1.71
CA PHE A 39 -1.72 -3.68 0.45
C PHE A 39 -2.70 -4.75 -0.04
N ALA A 40 -2.74 -5.91 0.60
CA ALA A 40 -3.54 -7.04 0.16
C ALA A 40 -5.06 -6.76 0.04
N PRO A 41 -5.70 -5.86 0.83
CA PRO A 41 -7.11 -5.51 0.60
C PRO A 41 -7.39 -4.89 -0.77
N LEU A 42 -6.39 -4.23 -1.42
CA LEU A 42 -6.54 -3.76 -2.80
C LEU A 42 -6.59 -4.94 -3.78
N VAL A 43 -5.79 -5.98 -3.54
CA VAL A 43 -5.81 -7.21 -4.32
C VAL A 43 -7.14 -7.94 -4.10
N LEU A 44 -7.60 -8.04 -2.85
CA LEU A 44 -8.92 -8.61 -2.53
C LEU A 44 -10.03 -7.87 -3.27
N ALA A 45 -10.01 -6.53 -3.28
CA ALA A 45 -11.00 -5.73 -4.01
C ALA A 45 -11.00 -6.02 -5.52
N LYS A 46 -9.84 -6.31 -6.11
CA LYS A 46 -9.70 -6.70 -7.51
C LYS A 46 -10.25 -8.11 -7.75
N GLU A 47 -9.73 -9.09 -7.04
CA GLU A 47 -10.03 -10.52 -7.26
C GLU A 47 -11.47 -10.89 -6.89
N ALA A 48 -12.05 -10.24 -5.88
CA ALA A 48 -13.45 -10.42 -5.50
C ALA A 48 -14.43 -9.56 -6.32
N GLY A 49 -13.96 -8.83 -7.34
CA GLY A 49 -14.81 -8.02 -8.21
C GLY A 49 -15.41 -6.77 -7.55
N ILE A 50 -14.90 -6.35 -6.39
CA ILE A 50 -15.42 -5.19 -5.64
C ILE A 50 -15.20 -3.90 -6.43
N PHE A 51 -14.03 -3.72 -7.06
CA PHE A 51 -13.78 -2.56 -7.93
C PHE A 51 -14.78 -2.51 -9.09
N ALA A 52 -14.98 -3.64 -9.77
CA ALA A 52 -15.93 -3.72 -10.89
C ALA A 52 -17.36 -3.38 -10.47
N LYS A 53 -17.79 -3.86 -9.29
CA LYS A 53 -19.11 -3.56 -8.69
C LYS A 53 -19.25 -2.06 -8.39
N ASN A 54 -18.18 -1.38 -8.03
CA ASN A 54 -18.14 0.06 -7.76
C ASN A 54 -17.84 0.91 -9.01
N GLY A 55 -17.87 0.33 -10.23
CA GLY A 55 -17.71 1.06 -11.49
C GLY A 55 -16.28 1.31 -11.92
N LEU A 56 -15.31 0.57 -11.39
CA LEU A 56 -13.89 0.71 -11.73
C LEU A 56 -13.35 -0.54 -12.44
N ASP A 57 -12.56 -0.31 -13.49
CA ASP A 57 -11.69 -1.33 -14.12
C ASP A 57 -10.25 -1.09 -13.61
N VAL A 58 -9.90 -1.80 -12.52
CA VAL A 58 -8.61 -1.61 -11.84
C VAL A 58 -7.57 -2.61 -12.33
N THR A 59 -6.40 -2.09 -12.70
CA THR A 59 -5.19 -2.88 -12.93
C THR A 59 -4.23 -2.70 -11.76
N ILE A 60 -3.90 -3.78 -11.06
CA ILE A 60 -2.86 -3.78 -10.02
C ILE A 60 -1.51 -4.08 -10.68
N LYS A 61 -0.52 -3.20 -10.51
CA LYS A 61 0.83 -3.37 -11.01
C LYS A 61 1.81 -3.56 -9.86
N LYS A 62 2.54 -4.67 -9.84
CA LYS A 62 3.62 -4.91 -8.88
C LYS A 62 4.88 -4.16 -9.33
N ILE A 63 5.17 -3.05 -8.68
CA ILE A 63 6.30 -2.17 -9.01
C ILE A 63 7.13 -1.97 -7.73
N PRO A 64 8.46 -2.16 -7.76
CA PRO A 64 9.33 -1.83 -6.64
C PRO A 64 9.10 -0.39 -6.15
N GLN A 65 9.16 -0.16 -4.85
CA GLN A 65 8.84 1.16 -4.28
C GLN A 65 9.70 2.27 -4.88
N LYS A 66 10.99 2.00 -5.11
CA LYS A 66 11.94 2.93 -5.72
C LYS A 66 11.57 3.39 -7.13
N ASP A 67 10.74 2.63 -7.84
CA ASP A 67 10.39 2.89 -9.25
C ASP A 67 8.94 3.40 -9.43
N ARG A 68 8.08 3.35 -8.38
CA ARG A 68 6.65 3.72 -8.50
C ARG A 68 6.43 5.18 -8.87
N HIS A 69 7.26 6.10 -8.39
CA HIS A 69 7.17 7.51 -8.76
C HIS A 69 7.43 7.73 -10.26
N LEU A 70 8.31 6.94 -10.87
CA LEU A 70 8.56 6.98 -12.32
C LEU A 70 7.35 6.48 -13.11
N ALA A 71 6.68 5.43 -12.62
CA ALA A 71 5.45 4.92 -13.22
C ALA A 71 4.28 5.94 -13.11
N ILE A 72 4.22 6.73 -12.05
CA ILE A 72 3.27 7.85 -11.93
C ILE A 72 3.64 8.96 -12.95
N ALA A 73 4.92 9.34 -13.01
CA ALA A 73 5.39 10.40 -13.91
C ALA A 73 5.16 10.06 -15.39
N SER A 74 5.30 8.80 -15.78
CA SER A 74 5.05 8.33 -17.14
C SER A 74 3.56 8.15 -17.47
N GLY A 75 2.67 8.21 -16.47
CA GLY A 75 1.25 7.91 -16.63
C GLY A 75 0.93 6.40 -16.68
N ASP A 76 1.90 5.55 -16.44
CA ASP A 76 1.74 4.08 -16.42
C ASP A 76 0.86 3.60 -15.27
N VAL A 77 0.84 4.37 -14.16
CA VAL A 77 -0.14 4.24 -13.07
C VAL A 77 -0.71 5.62 -12.71
N GLN A 78 -1.98 5.67 -12.35
CA GLN A 78 -2.66 6.87 -11.89
C GLN A 78 -2.61 7.01 -10.37
N CYS A 79 -2.51 5.89 -9.67
CA CYS A 79 -2.42 5.82 -8.21
C CYS A 79 -1.30 4.88 -7.78
N ALA A 80 -0.84 5.03 -6.56
CA ALA A 80 0.07 4.09 -5.94
C ALA A 80 -0.24 3.95 -4.44
N ALA A 81 0.20 2.83 -3.86
CA ALA A 81 0.25 2.64 -2.42
C ALA A 81 1.71 2.77 -1.96
N THR A 82 1.96 3.54 -0.91
CA THR A 82 3.27 3.66 -0.28
C THR A 82 3.14 4.32 1.08
N THR A 83 4.25 4.34 1.83
CA THR A 83 4.32 4.98 3.14
C THR A 83 4.22 6.51 3.05
N VAL A 84 3.70 7.12 4.11
CA VAL A 84 3.39 8.55 4.13
C VAL A 84 4.61 9.45 3.93
N GLU A 85 5.77 9.09 4.43
CA GLU A 85 7.01 9.84 4.24
C GLU A 85 7.59 9.72 2.82
N THR A 86 7.30 8.63 2.13
CA THR A 86 7.73 8.43 0.73
C THR A 86 7.06 9.44 -0.20
N TRP A 87 5.81 9.82 0.07
CA TRP A 87 5.13 10.88 -0.70
C TRP A 87 5.84 12.23 -0.60
N LEU A 88 6.47 12.53 0.55
CA LEU A 88 7.27 13.75 0.73
C LEU A 88 8.49 13.74 -0.20
N VAL A 89 9.15 12.57 -0.32
CA VAL A 89 10.29 12.39 -1.22
C VAL A 89 9.88 12.55 -2.68
N TRP A 90 8.74 11.94 -3.06
CA TRP A 90 8.24 12.04 -4.43
C TRP A 90 7.78 13.46 -4.79
N ASP A 91 7.12 14.17 -3.87
CA ASP A 91 6.76 15.58 -4.08
C ASP A 91 7.98 16.47 -4.25
N ALA A 92 9.03 16.26 -3.43
CA ALA A 92 10.31 16.96 -3.56
C ALA A 92 11.01 16.65 -4.89
N ALA A 93 10.77 15.49 -5.49
CA ALA A 93 11.22 15.13 -6.84
C ALA A 93 10.29 15.66 -7.95
N GLY A 94 9.26 16.43 -7.63
CA GLY A 94 8.33 17.04 -8.57
C GLY A 94 7.13 16.15 -8.98
N ILE A 95 6.95 15.01 -8.36
CA ILE A 95 5.83 14.09 -8.64
C ILE A 95 4.60 14.53 -7.83
N LYS A 96 3.65 15.17 -8.50
CA LYS A 96 2.45 15.71 -7.85
C LYS A 96 1.38 14.65 -7.70
N THR A 97 1.06 14.34 -6.44
CA THR A 97 0.01 13.40 -6.03
C THR A 97 -0.66 13.90 -4.77
N LYS A 98 -1.83 13.36 -4.46
CA LYS A 98 -2.49 13.58 -3.16
C LYS A 98 -2.90 12.25 -2.57
N GLN A 99 -2.57 12.05 -1.29
CA GLN A 99 -3.00 10.92 -0.51
C GLN A 99 -4.48 11.06 -0.19
N ILE A 100 -5.27 10.00 -0.38
CA ILE A 100 -6.74 10.06 -0.31
C ILE A 100 -7.33 9.16 0.77
N PHE A 101 -6.65 8.07 1.14
CA PHE A 101 -7.00 7.25 2.30
C PHE A 101 -5.79 6.48 2.82
N GLN A 102 -5.82 6.17 4.12
CA GLN A 102 -4.88 5.28 4.77
C GLN A 102 -5.26 3.83 4.54
N LEU A 103 -4.29 3.02 4.18
CA LEU A 103 -4.43 1.56 4.06
C LEU A 103 -4.24 0.88 5.41
N ASP A 104 -3.05 1.03 5.99
CA ASP A 104 -2.66 0.30 7.17
C ASP A 104 -1.59 1.04 7.99
N LYS A 105 -1.33 0.44 9.15
CA LYS A 105 -0.17 0.74 10.00
C LYS A 105 0.54 -0.56 10.29
N SER A 106 1.85 -0.57 10.14
CA SER A 106 2.67 -1.66 10.62
C SER A 106 2.65 -1.69 12.15
N TYR A 107 2.44 -2.86 12.71
CA TYR A 107 2.38 -3.14 14.15
C TYR A 107 3.28 -4.35 14.47
N GLY A 108 4.55 -4.23 14.14
CA GLY A 108 5.54 -5.29 14.20
C GLY A 108 5.77 -6.02 12.88
N ALA A 109 5.15 -5.55 11.78
CA ALA A 109 5.26 -6.16 10.46
C ALA A 109 6.52 -5.73 9.70
N ASP A 110 7.14 -4.61 10.05
CA ASP A 110 8.47 -4.23 9.59
C ASP A 110 9.47 -4.44 10.71
N GLY A 111 10.66 -4.94 10.39
CA GLY A 111 11.66 -5.23 11.38
C GLY A 111 13.10 -5.22 10.86
N MET A 112 13.99 -4.97 11.79
CA MET A 112 15.43 -5.12 11.62
C MET A 112 15.85 -6.49 12.17
N VAL A 113 16.41 -7.32 11.30
CA VAL A 113 16.99 -8.62 11.65
C VAL A 113 18.51 -8.47 11.70
N VAL A 114 19.15 -9.15 12.66
CA VAL A 114 20.61 -9.08 12.89
C VAL A 114 21.19 -10.46 13.21
N ARG A 115 22.47 -10.65 12.99
CA ARG A 115 23.20 -11.84 13.45
C ARG A 115 23.11 -11.97 14.96
N LYS A 116 23.26 -13.21 15.48
CA LYS A 116 23.07 -13.52 16.91
C LYS A 116 24.02 -12.76 17.84
N ASP A 117 25.22 -12.46 17.37
CA ASP A 117 26.28 -11.74 18.09
C ASP A 117 26.06 -10.24 18.19
N ILE A 118 25.16 -9.67 17.40
CA ILE A 118 24.79 -8.24 17.47
C ILE A 118 23.72 -8.06 18.56
N ALA A 119 24.08 -7.34 19.61
CA ALA A 119 23.22 -7.18 20.78
C ALA A 119 22.27 -5.98 20.70
N ALA A 120 22.68 -4.89 20.03
CA ALA A 120 21.94 -3.64 19.94
C ALA A 120 22.14 -2.96 18.58
N ILE A 121 21.25 -2.03 18.20
CA ILE A 121 21.35 -1.28 16.93
C ILE A 121 22.68 -0.50 16.84
N LYS A 122 23.17 0.02 17.96
CA LYS A 122 24.49 0.71 18.02
C LYS A 122 25.67 -0.17 17.59
N ASP A 123 25.54 -1.49 17.70
CA ASP A 123 26.59 -2.44 17.32
C ASP A 123 26.66 -2.66 15.80
N LEU A 124 25.75 -2.03 15.05
CA LEU A 124 25.76 -2.04 13.58
C LEU A 124 26.84 -1.14 12.97
N LYS A 125 27.54 -0.32 13.77
CA LYS A 125 28.62 0.53 13.25
C LYS A 125 29.67 -0.28 12.49
N GLY A 126 29.89 0.09 11.22
CA GLY A 126 30.80 -0.60 10.29
C GLY A 126 30.26 -1.90 9.70
N LYS A 127 29.08 -2.36 10.10
CA LYS A 127 28.42 -3.59 9.63
C LYS A 127 27.71 -3.39 8.29
N THR A 128 27.46 -4.52 7.60
CA THR A 128 26.71 -4.55 6.35
C THR A 128 25.22 -4.73 6.63
N VAL A 129 24.41 -3.77 6.17
CA VAL A 129 22.95 -3.77 6.37
C VAL A 129 22.25 -3.77 5.02
N ALA A 130 21.47 -4.80 4.73
CA ALA A 130 20.60 -4.82 3.56
C ALA A 130 19.35 -3.98 3.84
N ALA A 131 19.08 -3.00 2.98
CA ALA A 131 17.85 -2.20 2.98
C ALA A 131 17.54 -1.77 1.54
N SER A 132 16.29 -1.37 1.27
CA SER A 132 15.93 -0.86 -0.07
C SER A 132 16.65 0.45 -0.39
N ALA A 133 16.49 0.93 -1.62
CA ALA A 133 17.15 2.14 -2.09
C ALA A 133 16.73 3.40 -1.28
N PRO A 134 17.58 4.46 -1.23
CA PRO A 134 17.19 5.76 -0.69
C PRO A 134 15.87 6.26 -1.27
N GLY A 135 15.01 6.83 -0.42
CA GLY A 135 13.67 7.29 -0.80
C GLY A 135 12.57 6.22 -0.71
N THR A 136 12.88 5.08 -0.10
CA THR A 136 11.92 4.01 0.20
C THR A 136 11.73 3.85 1.71
N SER A 137 10.62 3.23 2.12
CA SER A 137 10.31 2.99 3.53
C SER A 137 11.38 2.17 4.28
N PRO A 138 11.91 1.05 3.77
CA PRO A 138 12.94 0.31 4.50
C PRO A 138 14.24 1.13 4.68
N TYR A 139 14.58 2.00 3.74
CA TYR A 139 15.73 2.90 3.93
C TYR A 139 15.44 3.99 4.97
N PHE A 140 14.24 4.56 4.93
CA PHE A 140 13.80 5.53 5.94
C PHE A 140 13.76 4.90 7.34
N ALA A 141 13.24 3.69 7.46
CA ALA A 141 13.21 2.94 8.72
C ALA A 141 14.63 2.69 9.26
N LEU A 142 15.57 2.30 8.38
CA LEU A 142 16.98 2.18 8.76
C LEU A 142 17.52 3.50 9.29
N ALA A 143 17.33 4.59 8.56
CA ALA A 143 17.84 5.90 8.96
C ALA A 143 17.26 6.36 10.31
N TRP A 144 15.97 6.17 10.50
CA TRP A 144 15.28 6.50 11.76
C TRP A 144 15.81 5.67 12.92
N MET A 145 15.85 4.35 12.80
CA MET A 145 16.35 3.45 13.86
C MET A 145 17.81 3.74 14.21
N LEU A 146 18.66 4.00 13.23
CA LEU A 146 20.06 4.38 13.48
C LEU A 146 20.15 5.71 14.24
N LYS A 147 19.39 6.72 13.81
CA LYS A 147 19.36 8.04 14.45
C LYS A 147 18.95 7.96 15.92
N GLU A 148 17.88 7.24 16.23
CA GLU A 148 17.40 7.04 17.62
C GLU A 148 18.45 6.29 18.49
N ASN A 149 19.42 5.62 17.87
CA ASN A 149 20.51 4.91 18.56
C ASN A 149 21.88 5.60 18.41
N GLY A 150 21.90 6.89 18.03
CA GLY A 150 23.12 7.71 17.96
C GLY A 150 24.03 7.39 16.77
N LEU A 151 23.48 6.75 15.74
CA LEU A 151 24.16 6.44 14.48
C LEU A 151 23.50 7.14 13.31
N SER A 152 24.14 7.10 12.16
CA SER A 152 23.61 7.54 10.87
C SER A 152 23.79 6.45 9.81
N VAL A 153 23.16 6.62 8.65
CA VAL A 153 23.35 5.71 7.51
C VAL A 153 24.81 5.67 7.01
N LYS A 154 25.62 6.67 7.35
CA LYS A 154 27.05 6.73 7.01
C LYS A 154 27.92 5.84 7.91
N ASP A 155 27.37 5.43 9.07
CA ASP A 155 28.07 4.58 10.03
C ASP A 155 27.95 3.08 9.69
N VAL A 156 27.12 2.72 8.69
CA VAL A 156 26.90 1.34 8.24
C VAL A 156 27.18 1.20 6.75
N LYS A 157 27.41 -0.03 6.28
CA LYS A 157 27.54 -0.35 4.85
C LYS A 157 26.19 -0.78 4.31
N VAL A 158 25.41 0.15 3.74
CA VAL A 158 24.11 -0.17 3.18
C VAL A 158 24.25 -0.90 1.85
N VAL A 159 23.61 -2.06 1.74
CA VAL A 159 23.45 -2.82 0.49
C VAL A 159 22.00 -2.71 0.04
N ASN A 160 21.77 -2.09 -1.12
CA ASN A 160 20.44 -1.86 -1.63
C ASN A 160 19.82 -3.14 -2.16
N MET A 161 18.84 -3.67 -1.43
CA MET A 161 18.07 -4.85 -1.79
C MET A 161 16.59 -4.64 -1.44
N GLU A 162 15.70 -5.08 -2.32
CA GLU A 162 14.27 -5.13 -2.00
C GLU A 162 14.03 -6.09 -0.80
N PRO A 163 12.96 -5.90 -0.01
CA PRO A 163 12.76 -6.61 1.26
C PRO A 163 12.79 -8.13 1.18
N GLY A 164 12.23 -8.74 0.13
CA GLY A 164 12.29 -10.18 -0.08
C GLY A 164 13.72 -10.69 -0.30
N PRO A 165 14.45 -10.19 -1.31
CA PRO A 165 15.89 -10.45 -1.47
C PRO A 165 16.73 -10.14 -0.23
N ALA A 166 16.44 -9.06 0.51
CA ALA A 166 17.17 -8.70 1.73
C ALA A 166 17.01 -9.77 2.83
N ALA A 167 15.79 -10.27 3.03
CA ALA A 167 15.50 -11.36 3.97
C ALA A 167 16.23 -12.65 3.57
N GLN A 168 16.22 -13.01 2.29
CA GLN A 168 16.88 -14.21 1.79
C GLN A 168 18.40 -14.12 1.88
N ALA A 169 19.00 -12.99 1.49
CA ALA A 169 20.42 -12.72 1.61
C ALA A 169 20.87 -12.76 3.09
N PHE A 170 20.05 -12.24 3.99
CA PHE A 170 20.28 -12.36 5.44
C PHE A 170 20.23 -13.83 5.86
N ILE A 171 19.22 -14.60 5.55
CA ILE A 171 19.13 -16.04 5.88
C ILE A 171 20.36 -16.80 5.36
N ALA A 172 20.81 -16.46 4.14
CA ALA A 172 21.97 -17.07 3.50
C ALA A 172 23.34 -16.61 4.09
N GLY A 173 23.38 -15.75 5.09
CA GLY A 173 24.63 -15.33 5.72
C GLY A 173 25.38 -14.18 5.05
N GLN A 174 24.77 -13.51 4.06
CA GLN A 174 25.46 -12.51 3.22
C GLN A 174 25.55 -11.12 3.86
N ASN A 175 24.69 -10.78 4.82
CA ASN A 175 24.64 -9.49 5.49
C ASN A 175 24.65 -9.65 7.00
N ASP A 176 25.17 -8.66 7.73
CA ASP A 176 25.14 -8.63 9.20
C ASP A 176 23.74 -8.31 9.72
N ALA A 177 23.00 -7.49 8.98
CA ALA A 177 21.63 -7.10 9.28
C ALA A 177 20.80 -6.90 8.00
N ALA A 178 19.47 -6.88 8.15
CA ALA A 178 18.56 -6.48 7.07
C ALA A 178 17.31 -5.79 7.62
N LEU A 179 16.80 -4.81 6.88
CA LEU A 179 15.46 -4.27 7.01
C LEU A 179 14.54 -5.02 6.05
N THR A 180 13.49 -5.62 6.58
CA THR A 180 12.49 -6.34 5.81
C THR A 180 11.13 -6.23 6.46
N TYR A 181 10.10 -6.72 5.78
CA TYR A 181 8.72 -6.64 6.23
C TYR A 181 7.94 -7.92 5.89
N GLU A 182 6.69 -8.03 6.40
CA GLU A 182 5.81 -9.15 6.07
C GLU A 182 5.40 -9.15 4.58
N PRO A 183 5.41 -10.33 3.93
CA PRO A 183 5.53 -11.66 4.51
C PRO A 183 6.97 -12.17 4.70
N TYR A 184 7.98 -11.44 4.27
CA TYR A 184 9.39 -11.90 4.28
C TYR A 184 9.99 -11.94 5.68
N LEU A 185 9.53 -11.09 6.60
CA LEU A 185 9.98 -11.10 8.00
C LEU A 185 9.57 -12.40 8.70
N SER A 186 8.41 -12.97 8.38
CA SER A 186 7.99 -14.29 8.84
C SER A 186 8.94 -15.39 8.39
N ALA A 187 9.46 -15.33 7.16
CA ALA A 187 10.45 -16.29 6.67
C ALA A 187 11.75 -16.25 7.50
N VAL A 188 12.15 -15.08 8.01
CA VAL A 188 13.30 -14.96 8.93
C VAL A 188 12.96 -15.49 10.31
N ARG A 189 11.74 -15.24 10.83
CA ARG A 189 11.27 -15.82 12.12
C ARG A 189 11.33 -17.34 12.14
N GLU A 190 11.06 -17.97 11.00
CA GLU A 190 11.14 -19.43 10.83
C GLU A 190 12.58 -19.99 10.76
N LYS A 191 13.60 -19.11 10.76
CA LYS A 191 15.03 -19.44 10.67
C LYS A 191 15.84 -18.83 11.82
N PRO A 192 15.54 -19.24 13.09
CA PRO A 192 16.22 -18.66 14.27
C PRO A 192 17.71 -18.94 14.31
N GLU A 193 18.19 -19.91 13.54
CA GLU A 193 19.62 -20.18 13.36
C GLU A 193 20.33 -19.06 12.60
N ALA A 194 19.67 -18.36 11.69
CA ALA A 194 20.24 -17.29 10.88
C ALA A 194 20.50 -15.98 11.68
N GLY A 195 19.67 -15.72 12.70
CA GLY A 195 19.78 -14.49 13.50
C GLY A 195 18.54 -14.26 14.37
N LYS A 196 18.28 -13.00 14.68
CA LYS A 196 17.15 -12.56 15.50
C LYS A 196 16.59 -11.23 15.00
N ILE A 197 15.32 -10.97 15.29
CA ILE A 197 14.71 -9.64 15.14
C ILE A 197 15.15 -8.82 16.36
N ILE A 198 15.75 -7.65 16.14
CA ILE A 198 16.25 -6.79 17.22
C ILE A 198 15.34 -5.59 17.48
N ALA A 199 14.60 -5.16 16.47
CA ALA A 199 13.65 -4.07 16.54
C ALA A 199 12.55 -4.23 15.49
N THR A 200 11.37 -3.72 15.78
CA THR A 200 10.22 -3.70 14.88
C THR A 200 9.50 -2.35 14.94
N THR A 201 8.44 -2.21 14.15
CA THR A 201 7.52 -1.06 14.25
C THR A 201 6.69 -1.02 15.55
N LEU A 202 6.80 -2.01 16.43
CA LEU A 202 6.33 -1.88 17.82
C LEU A 202 7.23 -0.97 18.64
N ASP A 203 8.55 -1.02 18.40
CA ASP A 203 9.55 -0.20 19.08
C ASP A 203 9.66 1.18 18.42
N TYR A 204 9.48 1.23 17.11
CA TYR A 204 9.61 2.42 16.24
C TYR A 204 8.37 2.54 15.32
N PRO A 205 7.24 3.13 15.79
CA PRO A 205 5.98 3.21 15.04
C PRO A 205 6.07 4.28 13.93
N MET A 206 6.70 3.94 12.81
CA MET A 206 7.01 4.86 11.72
C MET A 206 6.46 4.44 10.35
N VAL A 207 5.87 3.26 10.22
CA VAL A 207 5.35 2.76 8.93
C VAL A 207 3.84 2.83 8.91
N MET A 208 3.32 3.74 8.10
CA MET A 208 1.91 3.97 7.84
C MET A 208 1.72 4.18 6.35
N ASP A 209 0.82 3.42 5.74
CA ASP A 209 0.64 3.39 4.30
C ASP A 209 -0.64 4.10 3.85
N THR A 210 -0.55 4.78 2.72
CA THR A 210 -1.69 5.45 2.09
C THR A 210 -1.74 5.13 0.61
N VAL A 211 -2.93 5.27 0.03
CA VAL A 211 -3.10 5.42 -1.42
C VAL A 211 -3.07 6.90 -1.76
N GLY A 212 -2.24 7.23 -2.74
CA GLY A 212 -2.20 8.55 -3.35
C GLY A 212 -2.37 8.45 -4.86
N CYS A 213 -2.99 9.46 -5.44
CA CYS A 213 -3.31 9.50 -6.87
C CYS A 213 -2.90 10.83 -7.49
N THR A 214 -2.74 10.83 -8.82
CA THR A 214 -2.47 12.03 -9.59
C THR A 214 -3.66 12.99 -9.57
N PRO A 215 -3.43 14.32 -9.67
CA PRO A 215 -4.51 15.29 -9.77
C PRO A 215 -5.46 15.04 -10.96
N ALA A 216 -4.93 14.51 -12.07
CA ALA A 216 -5.73 14.15 -13.24
C ALA A 216 -6.75 13.05 -12.94
N PHE A 217 -6.38 12.02 -12.19
CA PHE A 217 -7.33 10.98 -11.74
C PHE A 217 -8.32 11.54 -10.72
N LEU A 218 -7.85 12.36 -9.78
CA LEU A 218 -8.68 12.93 -8.71
C LEU A 218 -9.72 13.96 -9.23
N ALA A 219 -9.55 14.47 -10.45
CA ALA A 219 -10.56 15.29 -11.11
C ALA A 219 -11.86 14.52 -11.43
N ASP A 220 -11.80 13.18 -11.59
CA ASP A 220 -12.96 12.30 -11.56
C ASP A 220 -13.28 11.91 -10.10
N GLU A 221 -13.98 12.82 -9.40
CA GLU A 221 -14.32 12.62 -7.98
C GLU A 221 -15.14 11.35 -7.74
N LYS A 222 -15.96 10.93 -8.72
CA LYS A 222 -16.73 9.69 -8.61
C LYS A 222 -15.81 8.47 -8.62
N ALA A 223 -14.81 8.44 -9.50
CA ALA A 223 -13.86 7.36 -9.55
C ALA A 223 -12.98 7.31 -8.29
N ALA A 224 -12.52 8.46 -7.79
CA ALA A 224 -11.74 8.55 -6.56
C ALA A 224 -12.55 8.11 -5.32
N ALA A 225 -13.82 8.49 -5.23
CA ALA A 225 -14.73 8.03 -4.18
C ALA A 225 -15.01 6.52 -4.29
N ALA A 226 -15.19 6.01 -5.51
CA ALA A 226 -15.39 4.59 -5.77
C ALA A 226 -14.16 3.76 -5.39
N LEU A 227 -12.94 4.28 -5.64
CA LEU A 227 -11.69 3.65 -5.23
C LEU A 227 -11.60 3.54 -3.70
N THR A 228 -11.85 4.64 -2.99
CA THR A 228 -11.85 4.68 -1.52
C THR A 228 -12.92 3.75 -0.94
N LYS A 229 -14.15 3.79 -1.48
CA LYS A 229 -15.24 2.90 -1.08
C LYS A 229 -14.87 1.42 -1.28
N SER A 230 -14.24 1.09 -2.40
CA SER A 230 -13.85 -0.30 -2.72
C SER A 230 -12.85 -0.85 -1.71
N TYR A 231 -11.94 -0.03 -1.20
CA TYR A 231 -11.05 -0.43 -0.12
C TYR A 231 -11.84 -0.76 1.16
N PHE A 232 -12.78 0.09 1.57
CA PHE A 232 -13.61 -0.18 2.76
C PHE A 232 -14.54 -1.37 2.58
N ASP A 233 -15.08 -1.59 1.37
CA ASP A 233 -15.87 -2.79 1.04
C ASP A 233 -15.00 -4.07 1.15
N ALA A 234 -13.71 -3.99 0.77
CA ALA A 234 -12.78 -5.11 0.95
C ALA A 234 -12.53 -5.40 2.44
N LEU A 235 -12.36 -4.38 3.27
CA LEU A 235 -12.27 -4.57 4.73
C LEU A 235 -13.55 -5.18 5.32
N ALA A 236 -14.71 -4.77 4.83
CA ALA A 236 -15.98 -5.37 5.23
C ALA A 236 -16.05 -6.86 4.83
N MET A 237 -15.55 -7.23 3.65
CA MET A 237 -15.44 -8.63 3.23
C MET A 237 -14.49 -9.42 4.13
N ILE A 238 -13.32 -8.88 4.49
CA ILE A 238 -12.39 -9.52 5.44
C ILE A 238 -13.10 -9.80 6.77
N LYS A 239 -13.89 -8.84 7.25
CA LYS A 239 -14.63 -9.00 8.51
C LYS A 239 -15.76 -10.05 8.41
N ALA A 240 -16.39 -10.16 7.25
CA ALA A 240 -17.51 -11.08 7.04
C ALA A 240 -17.07 -12.53 6.79
N ASP A 241 -15.98 -12.73 6.05
CA ASP A 241 -15.41 -14.06 5.71
C ASP A 241 -13.89 -13.97 5.63
N GLN A 242 -13.27 -13.99 6.81
CA GLN A 242 -11.81 -13.86 6.94
C GLN A 242 -11.06 -14.99 6.25
N ALA A 243 -11.56 -16.23 6.34
CA ALA A 243 -10.90 -17.39 5.77
C ALA A 243 -10.77 -17.25 4.25
N LYS A 244 -11.87 -16.96 3.56
CA LYS A 244 -11.89 -16.75 2.12
C LYS A 244 -11.06 -15.52 1.69
N ALA A 245 -11.17 -14.42 2.44
CA ALA A 245 -10.38 -13.22 2.16
C ALA A 245 -8.88 -13.50 2.29
N TYR A 246 -8.46 -14.22 3.32
CA TYR A 246 -7.05 -14.57 3.54
C TYR A 246 -6.50 -15.56 2.51
N GLU A 247 -7.32 -16.49 2.00
CA GLU A 247 -6.93 -17.34 0.87
C GLU A 247 -6.62 -16.51 -0.38
N ILE A 248 -7.51 -15.57 -0.73
CA ILE A 248 -7.31 -14.69 -1.90
C ILE A 248 -6.07 -13.81 -1.73
N MET A 249 -5.95 -13.14 -0.57
CA MET A 249 -4.84 -12.23 -0.28
C MET A 249 -3.51 -12.97 -0.15
N GLY A 250 -3.52 -14.17 0.45
CA GLY A 250 -2.33 -15.00 0.60
C GLY A 250 -1.79 -15.49 -0.74
N ALA A 251 -2.66 -15.88 -1.67
CA ALA A 251 -2.25 -16.34 -2.99
C ALA A 251 -1.40 -15.30 -3.74
N ASP A 252 -1.70 -14.00 -3.60
CA ASP A 252 -0.94 -12.89 -4.21
C ASP A 252 0.52 -12.82 -3.73
N VAL A 253 0.78 -13.18 -2.49
CA VAL A 253 2.11 -13.16 -1.85
C VAL A 253 2.70 -14.56 -1.64
N LYS A 254 2.14 -15.58 -2.32
CA LYS A 254 2.58 -16.98 -2.27
C LYS A 254 2.52 -17.59 -0.87
N GLN A 255 1.51 -17.21 -0.10
CA GLN A 255 1.19 -17.77 1.21
C GLN A 255 -0.15 -18.51 1.15
N THR A 256 -0.33 -19.54 2.01
CA THR A 256 -1.66 -20.04 2.32
C THR A 256 -2.46 -19.01 3.11
N GLY A 257 -3.79 -19.13 3.19
CA GLY A 257 -4.61 -18.24 4.01
C GLY A 257 -4.18 -18.22 5.48
N GLU A 258 -3.76 -19.37 6.05
CA GLU A 258 -3.23 -19.47 7.41
C GLU A 258 -1.92 -18.68 7.57
N GLN A 259 -0.96 -18.86 6.64
CA GLN A 259 0.31 -18.13 6.66
C GLN A 259 0.09 -16.62 6.52
N PHE A 260 -0.82 -16.22 5.61
CA PHE A 260 -1.21 -14.85 5.44
C PHE A 260 -1.80 -14.25 6.73
N GLY A 261 -2.66 -15.00 7.41
CA GLY A 261 -3.24 -14.59 8.70
C GLY A 261 -2.18 -14.33 9.77
N LYS A 262 -1.10 -15.15 9.80
CA LYS A 262 0.05 -14.95 10.70
C LYS A 262 0.79 -13.63 10.37
N SER A 263 1.03 -13.35 9.09
CA SER A 263 1.64 -12.08 8.65
C SER A 263 0.73 -10.88 8.94
N ALA A 264 -0.57 -10.99 8.67
CA ALA A 264 -1.56 -9.94 8.88
C ALA A 264 -1.77 -9.57 10.36
N ALA A 265 -1.43 -10.45 11.30
CA ALA A 265 -1.52 -10.17 12.73
C ALA A 265 -0.61 -9.01 13.17
N TYR A 266 0.45 -8.74 12.41
CA TYR A 266 1.44 -7.68 12.67
C TYR A 266 1.13 -6.35 12.01
N LEU A 267 -0.08 -6.12 11.51
CA LEU A 267 -0.49 -4.84 10.94
C LEU A 267 -1.94 -4.50 11.31
N ARG A 268 -2.36 -3.29 11.04
CA ARG A 268 -3.70 -2.79 11.33
C ARG A 268 -4.22 -2.06 10.10
N TRP A 269 -5.16 -2.68 9.39
CA TRP A 269 -5.90 -2.00 8.31
C TRP A 269 -6.79 -0.92 8.89
N SER A 270 -6.83 0.23 8.22
CA SER A 270 -7.54 1.42 8.69
C SER A 270 -8.92 1.49 8.05
N ASP A 271 -9.97 1.34 8.84
CA ASP A 271 -11.35 1.53 8.38
C ASP A 271 -11.68 3.03 8.19
N ALA A 272 -12.92 3.34 7.85
CA ALA A 272 -13.35 4.72 7.60
C ALA A 272 -13.19 5.62 8.83
N GLU A 273 -13.46 5.11 10.02
CA GLU A 273 -13.30 5.87 11.26
C GLU A 273 -11.82 6.07 11.61
N GLY A 274 -11.00 5.03 11.44
CA GLY A 274 -9.54 5.10 11.57
C GLY A 274 -8.92 6.13 10.63
N ASN A 275 -9.40 6.17 9.37
CA ASN A 275 -8.97 7.15 8.39
C ASN A 275 -9.28 8.60 8.81
N LYS A 276 -10.49 8.87 9.30
CA LYS A 276 -10.85 10.21 9.81
C LYS A 276 -9.92 10.66 10.94
N LYS A 277 -9.67 9.78 11.92
CA LYS A 277 -8.74 10.07 13.03
C LYS A 277 -7.31 10.29 12.56
N PHE A 278 -6.85 9.48 11.62
CA PHE A 278 -5.51 9.57 11.05
C PHE A 278 -5.26 10.94 10.40
N PHE A 279 -6.14 11.36 9.50
CA PHE A 279 -5.99 12.64 8.82
C PHE A 279 -6.35 13.86 9.68
N ALA A 280 -7.05 13.68 10.81
CA ALA A 280 -7.36 14.76 11.74
C ALA A 280 -6.13 15.32 12.50
N GLY A 281 -5.00 14.58 12.54
CA GLY A 281 -3.81 15.09 13.22
C GLY A 281 -2.60 14.16 13.19
N GLU A 282 -2.79 12.85 13.23
CA GLU A 282 -1.69 11.89 13.30
C GLU A 282 -0.78 11.96 12.06
N TRP A 283 -1.39 12.05 10.87
CA TRP A 283 -0.67 12.16 9.60
C TRP A 283 0.25 13.39 9.58
N GLN A 284 -0.26 14.56 10.01
CA GLN A 284 0.49 15.81 10.02
C GLN A 284 1.63 15.75 11.06
N ALA A 285 1.33 15.26 12.26
CA ALA A 285 2.31 15.17 13.35
C ALA A 285 3.48 14.23 12.99
N PHE A 286 3.17 13.09 12.35
CA PHE A 286 4.20 12.17 11.90
C PHE A 286 5.04 12.76 10.76
N ASN A 287 4.40 13.30 9.71
CA ASN A 287 5.11 13.81 8.54
C ASN A 287 5.97 15.04 8.85
N ALA A 288 5.59 15.86 9.85
CA ALA A 288 6.46 16.93 10.33
C ALA A 288 7.80 16.40 10.87
N LYS A 289 7.78 15.30 11.66
CA LYS A 289 8.99 14.63 12.16
C LYS A 289 9.73 13.88 11.05
N ALA A 290 9.01 13.18 10.18
CA ALA A 290 9.60 12.47 9.05
C ALA A 290 10.37 13.40 8.12
N ALA A 291 9.83 14.61 7.85
CA ALA A 291 10.50 15.62 7.06
C ALA A 291 11.86 16.05 7.66
N ASP A 292 12.00 16.12 8.99
CA ASP A 292 13.27 16.42 9.64
C ASP A 292 14.32 15.33 9.38
N VAL A 293 13.91 14.05 9.46
CA VAL A 293 14.80 12.92 9.15
C VAL A 293 15.18 12.93 7.66
N LEU A 294 14.21 13.16 6.77
CA LEU A 294 14.46 13.20 5.32
C LEU A 294 15.39 14.34 4.91
N LEU A 295 15.31 15.51 5.56
CA LEU A 295 16.27 16.62 5.38
C LEU A 295 17.66 16.24 5.85
N GLU A 296 17.78 15.64 7.04
CA GLU A 296 19.05 15.26 7.63
C GLU A 296 19.82 14.24 6.77
N ILE A 297 19.10 13.26 6.21
CA ILE A 297 19.71 12.25 5.32
C ILE A 297 19.80 12.73 3.86
N GLY A 298 19.38 13.95 3.55
CA GLY A 298 19.53 14.60 2.25
C GLY A 298 18.58 14.09 1.17
N LEU A 299 17.47 13.44 1.53
CA LEU A 299 16.46 12.95 0.58
C LEU A 299 15.49 14.04 0.12
N ILE A 300 15.31 15.09 0.91
CA ILE A 300 14.61 16.31 0.52
C ILE A 300 15.50 17.52 0.82
N LYS A 301 15.31 18.64 0.12
CA LYS A 301 16.07 19.89 0.29
C LYS A 301 15.31 20.94 1.10
N ALA A 302 14.01 20.80 1.22
CA ALA A 302 13.12 21.66 1.99
C ALA A 302 11.91 20.85 2.47
N LYS A 303 11.28 21.28 3.55
CA LYS A 303 10.02 20.68 4.01
C LYS A 303 8.91 21.02 3.01
N PRO A 304 8.13 20.00 2.57
CA PRO A 304 7.00 20.25 1.69
C PRO A 304 5.84 20.94 2.44
N ASP A 305 4.94 21.58 1.68
CA ASP A 305 3.64 21.96 2.22
C ASP A 305 2.76 20.72 2.42
N LEU A 306 2.65 20.25 3.68
CA LEU A 306 1.93 19.04 4.02
C LEU A 306 0.45 19.11 3.60
N ALA A 307 -0.19 20.29 3.66
CA ALA A 307 -1.60 20.43 3.29
C ALA A 307 -1.84 20.14 1.81
N SER A 308 -0.85 20.38 0.96
CA SER A 308 -0.94 20.10 -0.48
C SER A 308 -0.90 18.62 -0.84
N LEU A 309 -0.43 17.77 0.08
CA LEU A 309 -0.16 16.33 -0.15
C LEU A 309 -1.35 15.43 0.16
N VAL A 310 -2.48 15.97 0.63
CA VAL A 310 -3.66 15.18 1.01
C VAL A 310 -4.93 15.74 0.36
N ASP A 311 -5.91 14.87 0.16
CA ASP A 311 -7.29 15.23 -0.17
C ASP A 311 -8.23 14.32 0.63
N THR A 312 -8.66 14.80 1.80
CA THR A 312 -9.39 14.01 2.80
C THR A 312 -10.89 13.91 2.54
N LYS A 313 -11.44 14.64 1.55
CA LYS A 313 -12.89 14.64 1.26
C LYS A 313 -13.46 13.26 1.01
N PHE A 314 -12.66 12.34 0.44
CA PHE A 314 -13.10 10.97 0.11
C PHE A 314 -13.27 10.05 1.33
N VAL A 315 -12.67 10.39 2.48
CA VAL A 315 -12.83 9.67 3.75
C VAL A 315 -13.76 10.37 4.72
N GLU A 316 -14.01 11.67 4.52
CA GLU A 316 -14.92 12.46 5.35
C GLU A 316 -16.40 12.30 4.96
N GLY A 317 -16.67 11.76 3.76
CA GLY A 317 -18.04 11.57 3.26
C GLY A 317 -18.72 12.87 2.86
N LYS A 318 -17.93 13.87 2.40
CA LYS A 318 -18.42 15.17 1.88
C LYS A 318 -18.59 15.16 0.38
#